data_f207709cb30fb795ccae9f945a060122
#
_entry.id   f207709cb30fb795ccae9f945a060122
#
_cell.length_a   1.000
_cell.length_b   1.000
_cell.length_c   1.000
_cell.angle_alpha   90.00
_cell.angle_beta   90.00
_cell.angle_gamma   90.00
#
_symmetry.space_group_name_H-M   'P 1'
#
loop_
_entity.id
_entity.type
_entity.pdbx_description
1 polymer ?
#
loop_
_entity_poly.entity_id
_entity_poly.type
_entity_poly.pdbx_seq_one_letter_code
_entity_poly.pdbx_strand_id
1 'polypeptide(L)'
;MRGLLVAIAAFVCFGTAPSHAQPASQFKVTILIPATPVTGVPDKVFVLLTTDCPPGVGTGRHTHPGDEYGTMMEGSVLTRQEGGEWKTVNAGQSYYVPANIIHETKNVGTVATKAVNAFVLEKDKPRFTPVQ
;
A
#
# COMPACT_ATOMS: atom_id res chain seq x y z
N MET A 1 60.59 -50.14 5.03
CA MET A 1 60.16 -48.99 4.23
C MET A 1 58.75 -48.61 4.66
N ARG A 2 58.57 -47.49 5.42
CA ARG A 2 57.29 -47.01 5.92
C ARG A 2 56.83 -45.89 5.01
N GLY A 3 55.77 -46.17 4.23
CA GLY A 3 55.13 -45.16 3.40
C GLY A 3 54.25 -44.20 4.23
N LEU A 4 54.52 -42.91 4.12
CA LEU A 4 53.81 -41.84 4.77
C LEU A 4 52.63 -41.43 3.86
N LEU A 5 51.39 -41.71 4.31
CA LEU A 5 50.16 -41.24 3.64
C LEU A 5 49.88 -39.80 4.09
N VAL A 6 50.01 -38.85 3.18
CA VAL A 6 49.60 -37.46 3.39
C VAL A 6 48.14 -37.34 2.99
N ALA A 7 47.27 -37.11 3.97
CA ALA A 7 45.86 -36.80 3.75
C ALA A 7 45.71 -35.29 3.45
N ILE A 8 45.29 -34.95 2.21
CA ILE A 8 44.98 -33.61 1.81
C ILE A 8 43.51 -33.35 2.22
N ALA A 9 43.28 -32.51 3.24
CA ALA A 9 41.95 -32.03 3.62
C ALA A 9 41.55 -30.89 2.68
N ALA A 10 40.58 -31.16 1.81
CA ALA A 10 39.96 -30.11 0.97
C ALA A 10 39.01 -29.25 1.84
N PHE A 11 39.39 -28.00 2.06
CA PHE A 11 38.55 -27.01 2.74
C PHE A 11 37.55 -26.45 1.74
N VAL A 12 36.30 -26.90 1.82
CA VAL A 12 35.18 -26.34 1.02
C VAL A 12 34.72 -25.07 1.69
N CYS A 13 35.13 -23.91 1.17
CA CYS A 13 34.56 -22.62 1.56
C CYS A 13 33.14 -22.48 0.99
N PHE A 14 32.14 -22.64 1.84
CA PHE A 14 30.79 -22.21 1.52
C PHE A 14 30.74 -20.67 1.54
N GLY A 15 30.92 -20.07 0.36
CA GLY A 15 30.70 -18.65 0.16
C GLY A 15 29.20 -18.35 0.32
N THR A 16 28.82 -17.66 1.41
CA THR A 16 27.48 -17.07 1.53
C THR A 16 27.36 -15.94 0.51
N ALA A 17 26.62 -16.17 -0.58
CA ALA A 17 26.28 -15.11 -1.52
C ALA A 17 25.50 -14.01 -0.76
N PRO A 18 25.83 -12.71 -0.97
CA PRO A 18 25.05 -11.64 -0.36
C PRO A 18 23.61 -11.72 -0.91
N SER A 19 22.64 -11.89 -0.01
CA SER A 19 21.23 -11.78 -0.33
C SER A 19 20.98 -10.33 -0.77
N HIS A 20 20.82 -10.11 -2.06
CA HIS A 20 20.31 -8.83 -2.57
C HIS A 20 18.86 -8.76 -2.15
N ALA A 21 18.58 -8.04 -1.06
CA ALA A 21 17.24 -7.67 -0.71
C ALA A 21 16.67 -6.86 -1.88
N GLN A 22 15.68 -7.41 -2.59
CA GLN A 22 14.92 -6.64 -3.58
C GLN A 22 14.34 -5.41 -2.85
N PRO A 23 14.41 -4.21 -3.48
CA PRO A 23 13.78 -3.04 -2.88
C PRO A 23 12.31 -3.39 -2.64
N ALA A 24 11.84 -3.15 -1.41
CA ALA A 24 10.45 -3.38 -1.05
C ALA A 24 9.58 -2.67 -2.08
N SER A 25 8.71 -3.41 -2.76
CA SER A 25 7.78 -2.84 -3.73
C SER A 25 6.91 -1.82 -3.00
N GLN A 26 6.87 -0.59 -3.51
CA GLN A 26 6.18 0.52 -2.87
C GLN A 26 4.70 0.54 -3.27
N PHE A 27 3.87 1.11 -2.39
CA PHE A 27 2.50 1.45 -2.69
C PHE A 27 2.46 2.41 -3.88
N LYS A 28 1.76 2.02 -4.96
CA LYS A 28 1.72 2.80 -6.19
C LYS A 28 0.36 3.48 -6.36
N VAL A 29 0.40 4.76 -6.71
CA VAL A 29 -0.78 5.56 -7.05
C VAL A 29 -0.73 5.95 -8.52
N THR A 30 -1.82 5.75 -9.25
CA THR A 30 -1.98 6.20 -10.64
C THR A 30 -3.19 7.11 -10.73
N ILE A 31 -2.99 8.38 -11.07
CA ILE A 31 -4.08 9.35 -11.24
C ILE A 31 -4.79 9.09 -12.58
N LEU A 32 -6.09 8.88 -12.53
CA LEU A 32 -6.96 8.69 -13.69
C LEU A 32 -7.65 10.00 -14.08
N ILE A 33 -8.19 10.73 -13.08
CA ILE A 33 -8.75 12.07 -13.23
C ILE A 33 -8.04 12.95 -12.21
N PRO A 34 -7.29 13.98 -12.64
CA PRO A 34 -6.62 14.91 -11.72
C PRO A 34 -7.66 15.78 -10.99
N ALA A 35 -7.19 16.54 -9.99
CA ALA A 35 -8.05 17.44 -9.24
C ALA A 35 -8.87 18.35 -10.16
N THR A 36 -10.16 18.06 -10.27
CA THR A 36 -11.11 18.72 -11.17
C THR A 36 -12.19 19.39 -10.34
N PRO A 37 -12.52 20.67 -10.58
CA PRO A 37 -13.56 21.38 -9.85
C PRO A 37 -14.90 20.62 -9.87
N VAL A 38 -15.58 20.58 -8.72
CA VAL A 38 -16.93 20.01 -8.63
C VAL A 38 -17.96 21.09 -8.99
N THR A 39 -18.78 20.84 -10.01
CA THR A 39 -19.79 21.78 -10.48
C THR A 39 -20.76 22.16 -9.36
N GLY A 40 -20.90 23.46 -9.11
CA GLY A 40 -21.78 23.99 -8.07
C GLY A 40 -21.20 23.93 -6.64
N VAL A 41 -19.96 23.45 -6.46
CA VAL A 41 -19.28 23.36 -5.16
C VAL A 41 -17.88 23.97 -5.27
N PRO A 42 -17.74 25.29 -5.17
CA PRO A 42 -16.52 26.02 -5.57
C PRO A 42 -15.26 25.64 -4.79
N ASP A 43 -15.41 25.18 -3.53
CA ASP A 43 -14.29 24.84 -2.65
C ASP A 43 -13.92 23.34 -2.66
N LYS A 44 -14.48 22.58 -3.60
CA LYS A 44 -14.22 21.15 -3.72
C LYS A 44 -13.65 20.77 -5.08
N VAL A 45 -12.81 19.75 -5.05
CA VAL A 45 -12.29 19.08 -6.24
C VAL A 45 -12.56 17.59 -6.16
N PHE A 46 -12.81 16.99 -7.31
CA PHE A 46 -12.89 15.55 -7.48
C PHE A 46 -11.55 15.00 -7.98
N VAL A 47 -11.14 13.85 -7.45
CA VAL A 47 -9.97 13.09 -7.90
C VAL A 47 -10.36 11.64 -8.06
N LEU A 48 -9.97 11.01 -9.17
CA LEU A 48 -10.08 9.57 -9.36
C LEU A 48 -8.68 8.98 -9.59
N LEU A 49 -8.40 7.88 -8.90
CA LEU A 49 -7.11 7.21 -9.01
C LEU A 49 -7.24 5.70 -8.77
N THR A 50 -6.21 4.96 -9.18
CA THR A 50 -6.01 3.59 -8.72
C THR A 50 -4.83 3.50 -7.77
N THR A 51 -4.91 2.52 -6.88
CA THR A 51 -3.82 2.14 -5.98
C THR A 51 -3.47 0.68 -6.20
N ASP A 52 -2.16 0.40 -6.30
CA ASP A 52 -1.62 -0.94 -6.28
C ASP A 52 -0.84 -1.11 -4.97
N CYS A 53 -1.24 -2.09 -4.15
CA CYS A 53 -0.63 -2.35 -2.85
C CYS A 53 0.02 -3.73 -2.85
N PRO A 54 1.36 -3.80 -2.88
CA PRO A 54 2.09 -5.07 -2.83
C PRO A 54 1.88 -5.82 -1.52
N PRO A 55 2.19 -7.14 -1.48
CA PRO A 55 2.16 -7.93 -0.25
C PRO A 55 3.00 -7.29 0.87
N GLY A 56 2.46 -7.26 2.09
CA GLY A 56 3.13 -6.73 3.27
C GLY A 56 3.22 -5.20 3.34
N VAL A 57 2.69 -4.47 2.34
CA VAL A 57 2.71 -3.00 2.28
C VAL A 57 1.38 -2.43 2.77
N GLY A 58 1.41 -1.23 3.32
CA GLY A 58 0.24 -0.47 3.74
C GLY A 58 0.43 1.03 3.58
N THR A 59 -0.65 1.78 3.76
CA THR A 59 -0.64 3.24 3.66
C THR A 59 -0.01 3.93 4.86
N GLY A 60 0.04 3.24 6.02
CA GLY A 60 0.22 3.89 7.31
C GLY A 60 -1.03 4.71 7.71
N ARG A 61 -1.00 5.22 8.93
CA ARG A 61 -2.08 6.09 9.44
C ARG A 61 -2.04 7.44 8.73
N HIS A 62 -3.19 7.91 8.23
CA HIS A 62 -3.29 9.17 7.52
C HIS A 62 -4.72 9.71 7.49
N THR A 63 -4.88 10.94 7.01
CA THR A 63 -6.17 11.59 6.75
C THR A 63 -6.24 12.15 5.33
N HIS A 64 -7.46 12.41 4.88
CA HIS A 64 -7.76 13.19 3.68
C HIS A 64 -8.62 14.40 4.02
N PRO A 65 -8.42 15.58 3.39
CA PRO A 65 -9.26 16.77 3.59
C PRO A 65 -10.57 16.68 2.80
N GLY A 66 -11.23 15.53 2.85
CA GLY A 66 -12.47 15.24 2.14
C GLY A 66 -12.80 13.76 2.16
N ASP A 67 -13.89 13.40 1.53
CA ASP A 67 -14.41 12.03 1.53
C ASP A 67 -13.65 11.13 0.54
N GLU A 68 -13.42 9.88 0.96
CA GLU A 68 -12.87 8.82 0.13
C GLU A 68 -13.90 7.71 -0.09
N TYR A 69 -14.05 7.31 -1.34
CA TYR A 69 -14.89 6.20 -1.78
C TYR A 69 -14.00 5.20 -2.53
N GLY A 70 -13.73 4.04 -1.94
CA GLY A 70 -12.86 3.02 -2.53
C GLY A 70 -13.63 1.77 -2.94
N THR A 71 -13.22 1.15 -4.03
CA THR A 71 -13.69 -0.18 -4.46
C THR A 71 -12.49 -1.05 -4.79
N MET A 72 -12.43 -2.23 -4.16
CA MET A 72 -11.41 -3.22 -4.46
C MET A 72 -11.70 -3.88 -5.81
N MET A 73 -10.73 -3.80 -6.71
CA MET A 73 -10.80 -4.43 -8.03
C MET A 73 -10.18 -5.83 -8.02
N GLU A 74 -9.08 -5.99 -7.30
CA GLU A 74 -8.32 -7.24 -7.23
C GLU A 74 -7.78 -7.47 -5.82
N GLY A 75 -7.85 -8.73 -5.36
CA GLY A 75 -7.33 -9.15 -4.06
C GLY A 75 -8.19 -8.69 -2.88
N SER A 76 -7.57 -8.60 -1.72
CA SER A 76 -8.22 -8.14 -0.48
C SER A 76 -7.23 -7.38 0.41
N VAL A 77 -7.76 -6.40 1.14
CA VAL A 77 -6.99 -5.61 2.11
C VAL A 77 -7.66 -5.63 3.47
N LEU A 78 -6.89 -5.36 4.52
CA LEU A 78 -7.43 -4.93 5.80
C LEU A 78 -7.46 -3.40 5.82
N THR A 79 -8.58 -2.82 6.24
CA THR A 79 -8.72 -1.39 6.48
C THR A 79 -9.27 -1.13 7.87
N ARG A 80 -8.89 -0.01 8.48
CA ARG A 80 -9.35 0.43 9.78
C ARG A 80 -9.46 1.95 9.82
N GLN A 81 -10.57 2.45 10.38
CA GLN A 81 -10.71 3.84 10.81
C GLN A 81 -10.38 3.94 12.30
N GLU A 82 -9.91 5.09 12.77
CA GLU A 82 -9.54 5.30 14.17
C GLU A 82 -10.70 4.95 15.12
N GLY A 83 -10.36 4.24 16.21
CA GLY A 83 -11.34 3.72 17.18
C GLY A 83 -12.14 2.51 16.71
N GLY A 84 -11.96 2.06 15.46
CA GLY A 84 -12.66 0.90 14.89
C GLY A 84 -11.79 -0.35 14.78
N GLU A 85 -12.45 -1.47 14.48
CA GLU A 85 -11.83 -2.75 14.24
C GLU A 85 -11.29 -2.85 12.80
N TRP A 86 -10.30 -3.72 12.60
CA TRP A 86 -9.85 -4.10 11.27
C TRP A 86 -10.95 -4.84 10.51
N LYS A 87 -11.24 -4.39 9.30
CA LYS A 87 -12.22 -4.99 8.40
C LYS A 87 -11.52 -5.46 7.13
N THR A 88 -11.86 -6.66 6.67
CA THR A 88 -11.44 -7.15 5.36
C THR A 88 -12.35 -6.55 4.29
N VAL A 89 -11.73 -6.00 3.24
CA VAL A 89 -12.43 -5.57 2.02
C VAL A 89 -11.90 -6.41 0.87
N ASN A 90 -12.76 -7.22 0.28
CA ASN A 90 -12.45 -8.13 -0.83
C ASN A 90 -12.74 -7.49 -2.19
N ALA A 91 -12.19 -8.06 -3.26
CA ALA A 91 -12.52 -7.67 -4.63
C ALA A 91 -14.05 -7.61 -4.84
N GLY A 92 -14.54 -6.53 -5.48
CA GLY A 92 -15.95 -6.23 -5.67
C GLY A 92 -16.62 -5.50 -4.48
N GLN A 93 -15.96 -5.42 -3.34
CA GLN A 93 -16.49 -4.67 -2.18
C GLN A 93 -15.97 -3.22 -2.17
N SER A 94 -16.77 -2.35 -1.59
CA SER A 94 -16.47 -0.92 -1.46
C SER A 94 -16.37 -0.51 0.00
N TYR A 95 -15.67 0.60 0.24
CA TYR A 95 -15.54 1.24 1.54
C TYR A 95 -15.69 2.76 1.41
N TYR A 96 -15.99 3.39 2.53
CA TYR A 96 -16.12 4.84 2.65
C TYR A 96 -15.33 5.32 3.86
N VAL A 97 -14.59 6.39 3.67
CA VAL A 97 -13.88 7.11 4.75
C VAL A 97 -14.32 8.57 4.73
N PRO A 98 -14.95 9.05 5.82
CA PRO A 98 -15.32 10.46 5.93
C PRO A 98 -14.08 11.38 5.96
N ALA A 99 -14.30 12.65 5.60
CA ALA A 99 -13.28 13.69 5.68
C ALA A 99 -12.60 13.75 7.06
N ASN A 100 -11.28 13.88 7.05
CA ASN A 100 -10.41 14.06 8.23
C ASN A 100 -10.41 12.88 9.23
N ILE A 101 -11.02 11.75 8.92
CA ILE A 101 -10.93 10.56 9.77
C ILE A 101 -9.57 9.88 9.56
N ILE A 102 -8.87 9.63 10.66
CA ILE A 102 -7.61 8.87 10.62
C ILE A 102 -7.95 7.42 10.25
N HIS A 103 -7.29 6.92 9.25
CA HIS A 103 -7.46 5.54 8.78
C HIS A 103 -6.17 4.98 8.21
N GLU A 104 -6.16 3.68 8.00
CA GLU A 104 -5.05 2.96 7.40
C GLU A 104 -5.54 1.72 6.66
N THR A 105 -4.81 1.32 5.63
CA THR A 105 -5.07 0.13 4.82
C THR A 105 -3.77 -0.66 4.68
N LYS A 106 -3.84 -1.99 4.71
CA LYS A 106 -2.68 -2.85 4.51
C LYS A 106 -3.04 -4.13 3.75
N ASN A 107 -2.11 -4.57 2.93
CA ASN A 107 -2.17 -5.86 2.27
C ASN A 107 -1.42 -6.90 3.12
N VAL A 108 -2.14 -7.80 3.75
CA VAL A 108 -1.58 -8.91 4.55
C VAL A 108 -1.56 -10.24 3.76
N GLY A 109 -1.98 -10.20 2.50
CA GLY A 109 -1.96 -11.36 1.59
C GLY A 109 -0.61 -11.60 0.96
N THR A 110 -0.58 -12.52 0.00
CA THR A 110 0.63 -12.94 -0.74
C THR A 110 0.67 -12.43 -2.18
N VAL A 111 -0.40 -11.77 -2.62
CA VAL A 111 -0.51 -11.16 -3.96
C VAL A 111 -0.75 -9.65 -3.86
N ALA A 112 -0.34 -8.92 -4.89
CA ALA A 112 -0.65 -7.49 -4.97
C ALA A 112 -2.16 -7.28 -5.10
N THR A 113 -2.65 -6.16 -4.54
CA THR A 113 -4.05 -5.77 -4.63
C THR A 113 -4.20 -4.51 -5.45
N LYS A 114 -5.38 -4.32 -6.06
CA LYS A 114 -5.73 -3.12 -6.80
C LYS A 114 -7.06 -2.56 -6.31
N ALA A 115 -7.12 -1.25 -6.10
CA ALA A 115 -8.36 -0.54 -5.82
C ALA A 115 -8.50 0.68 -6.75
N VAL A 116 -9.73 1.08 -7.01
CA VAL A 116 -10.07 2.40 -7.54
C VAL A 116 -10.62 3.25 -6.40
N ASN A 117 -10.12 4.48 -6.30
CA ASN A 117 -10.53 5.42 -5.24
C ASN A 117 -10.97 6.74 -5.87
N ALA A 118 -12.15 7.20 -5.47
CA ALA A 118 -12.69 8.50 -5.78
C ALA A 118 -12.66 9.39 -4.53
N PHE A 119 -12.25 10.62 -4.70
CA PHE A 119 -12.17 11.60 -3.60
C PHE A 119 -12.94 12.86 -3.95
N VAL A 120 -13.62 13.42 -2.94
CA VAL A 120 -14.18 14.78 -2.98
C VAL A 120 -13.45 15.59 -1.91
N LEU A 121 -12.43 16.33 -2.31
CA LEU A 121 -11.48 16.98 -1.40
C LEU A 121 -11.69 18.49 -1.32
N GLU A 122 -11.25 19.11 -0.23
CA GLU A 122 -11.09 20.55 -0.16
C GLU A 122 -10.01 20.99 -1.18
N LYS A 123 -10.36 22.03 -1.95
CA LYS A 123 -9.44 22.64 -2.91
C LYS A 123 -8.17 23.15 -2.22
N ASP A 124 -7.04 23.07 -2.91
CA ASP A 124 -5.74 23.59 -2.48
C ASP A 124 -5.16 22.94 -1.21
N LYS A 125 -5.72 21.82 -0.74
CA LYS A 125 -5.17 21.03 0.36
C LYS A 125 -4.49 19.74 -0.14
N PRO A 126 -3.44 19.25 0.54
CA PRO A 126 -2.81 17.99 0.19
C PRO A 126 -3.79 16.84 0.37
N ARG A 127 -3.92 15.97 -0.64
CA ARG A 127 -4.83 14.82 -0.59
C ARG A 127 -4.52 13.86 0.55
N PHE A 128 -3.27 13.71 0.93
CA PHE A 128 -2.78 12.74 1.91
C PHE A 128 -1.95 13.46 2.97
N THR A 129 -2.32 13.28 4.24
CA THR A 129 -1.58 13.82 5.39
C THR A 129 -1.25 12.67 6.35
N PRO A 130 0.04 12.27 6.49
CA PRO A 130 0.45 11.25 7.45
C PRO A 130 0.14 11.66 8.89
N VAL A 131 -0.21 10.69 9.72
CA VAL A 131 -0.43 10.86 11.18
C VAL A 131 0.52 9.92 11.91
N GLN A 132 1.23 10.46 12.89
CA GLN A 132 2.14 9.71 13.76
C GLN A 132 1.39 8.90 14.82
#